data_cc9545b675903622c5c533b704b28db1
#
_entry.id   cc9545b675903622c5c533b704b28db1
#
_cell.length_a   1.000
_cell.length_b   1.000
_cell.length_c   1.000
_cell.angle_alpha   90.00
_cell.angle_beta   90.00
_cell.angle_gamma   90.00
#
_symmetry.space_group_name_H-M   'P 1'
#
loop_
_entity.id
_entity.type
_entity.pdbx_description
1 polymer ?
#
loop_
_entity_poly.entity_id
_entity_poly.type
_entity_poly.pdbx_seq_one_letter_code
_entity_poly.pdbx_strand_id
1 'polypeptide(L)'
;MSTLKFDNVTLKFGGITALNGVDFEVNSGELFAIIGPNGAGKTSIFNCISGIYRPTEGHVAYADKKINELRPDEVAELGIARTFQNIELFENMTVLDNILIGAHRHLDYGPISSLLFTRKTRKSELKARKIAEDIIDFLEIEQFRYSYIMSLPYGVQKRVEIGRALAMDPEILLLDEPAAGMNNEETEDIARFIIDIHEEMKKTVILVDHDMNMVMDIAEEVMVLNFGEKLAEGKPEKIVKDSKVIEAYLGVSEL
;
A
#
# COMPACT_ATOMS: atom_id res chain seq x y z
N MET A 1 5.34 -17.34 -9.60
CA MET A 1 5.63 -16.30 -10.63
C MET A 1 5.83 -15.01 -9.85
N SER A 2 6.88 -14.25 -10.13
CA SER A 2 7.10 -12.96 -9.46
C SER A 2 6.03 -11.97 -9.90
N THR A 3 5.51 -11.23 -8.94
CA THR A 3 4.51 -10.20 -9.21
C THR A 3 5.16 -8.86 -9.48
N LEU A 4 6.13 -8.50 -8.64
CA LEU A 4 6.85 -7.22 -8.70
C LEU A 4 8.35 -7.48 -8.57
N LYS A 5 9.15 -6.85 -9.44
CA LYS A 5 10.61 -6.97 -9.42
C LYS A 5 11.28 -5.62 -9.50
N PHE A 6 12.21 -5.36 -8.60
CA PHE A 6 13.21 -4.31 -8.68
C PHE A 6 14.50 -4.92 -9.23
N ASP A 7 15.05 -4.33 -10.29
CA ASP A 7 16.27 -4.80 -10.94
C ASP A 7 17.27 -3.64 -10.99
N ASN A 8 18.25 -3.68 -10.09
CA ASN A 8 19.34 -2.71 -9.96
C ASN A 8 18.85 -1.26 -9.96
N VAL A 9 17.81 -0.96 -9.17
CA VAL A 9 17.15 0.34 -9.17
C VAL A 9 17.97 1.38 -8.42
N THR A 10 18.36 2.44 -9.15
CA THR A 10 19.00 3.63 -8.59
C THR A 10 18.12 4.86 -8.81
N LEU A 11 17.94 5.66 -7.78
CA LEU A 11 17.16 6.90 -7.82
C LEU A 11 17.99 8.07 -7.26
N LYS A 12 18.21 9.09 -8.09
CA LYS A 12 18.98 10.27 -7.73
C LYS A 12 18.16 11.55 -7.86
N PHE A 13 18.30 12.45 -6.89
CA PHE A 13 17.74 13.79 -6.90
C PHE A 13 18.88 14.81 -6.81
N GLY A 14 19.30 15.37 -7.93
CA GLY A 14 20.48 16.24 -7.96
C GLY A 14 21.72 15.51 -7.43
N GLY A 15 22.27 15.97 -6.30
CA GLY A 15 23.45 15.35 -5.66
C GLY A 15 23.13 14.25 -4.64
N ILE A 16 21.85 13.95 -4.39
CA ILE A 16 21.43 12.97 -3.38
C ILE A 16 21.03 11.68 -4.07
N THR A 17 21.63 10.56 -3.65
CA THR A 17 21.20 9.21 -4.06
C THR A 17 20.23 8.67 -3.02
N ALA A 18 18.94 8.57 -3.40
CA ALA A 18 17.88 8.08 -2.52
C ALA A 18 17.76 6.55 -2.53
N LEU A 19 18.07 5.91 -3.68
CA LEU A 19 18.20 4.46 -3.83
C LEU A 19 19.46 4.18 -4.64
N ASN A 20 20.22 3.15 -4.26
CA ASN A 20 21.48 2.79 -4.89
C ASN A 20 21.53 1.29 -5.19
N GLY A 21 21.24 0.90 -6.43
CA GLY A 21 21.32 -0.47 -6.90
C GLY A 21 20.44 -1.45 -6.12
N VAL A 22 19.19 -1.07 -5.81
CA VAL A 22 18.28 -1.90 -5.02
C VAL A 22 17.68 -3.00 -5.89
N ASP A 23 17.82 -4.25 -5.43
CA ASP A 23 17.27 -5.46 -6.05
C ASP A 23 16.40 -6.21 -5.07
N PHE A 24 15.17 -6.53 -5.42
CA PHE A 24 14.30 -7.46 -4.71
C PHE A 24 13.14 -7.92 -5.58
N GLU A 25 12.47 -8.97 -5.14
CA GLU A 25 11.33 -9.54 -5.85
C GLU A 25 10.23 -9.92 -4.86
N VAL A 26 8.98 -9.57 -5.20
CA VAL A 26 7.80 -9.92 -4.41
C VAL A 26 6.94 -10.88 -5.22
N ASN A 27 6.61 -12.02 -4.62
CA ASN A 27 5.80 -13.04 -5.27
C ASN A 27 4.30 -12.71 -5.19
N SER A 28 3.54 -13.28 -6.11
CA SER A 28 2.08 -13.15 -6.08
C SER A 28 1.49 -13.81 -4.83
N GLY A 29 0.66 -13.07 -4.10
CA GLY A 29 0.04 -13.53 -2.86
C GLY A 29 1.03 -13.62 -1.70
N GLU A 30 2.04 -12.77 -1.65
CA GLU A 30 3.01 -12.66 -0.56
C GLU A 30 2.72 -11.43 0.31
N LEU A 31 2.92 -11.53 1.62
CA LEU A 31 2.95 -10.41 2.54
C LEU A 31 4.41 -10.03 2.80
N PHE A 32 4.88 -9.02 2.05
CA PHE A 32 6.26 -8.55 2.04
C PHE A 32 6.40 -7.23 2.80
N ALA A 33 7.38 -7.12 3.68
CA ALA A 33 7.62 -5.89 4.42
C ALA A 33 8.95 -5.22 4.04
N ILE A 34 8.94 -3.90 3.99
CA ILE A 34 10.13 -3.08 3.80
C ILE A 34 10.34 -2.24 5.06
N ILE A 35 11.42 -2.50 5.77
CA ILE A 35 11.78 -1.78 6.99
C ILE A 35 13.11 -1.03 6.83
N GLY A 36 13.42 -0.16 7.78
CA GLY A 36 14.67 0.60 7.80
C GLY A 36 14.52 1.91 8.56
N PRO A 37 15.62 2.54 8.95
CA PRO A 37 15.61 3.84 9.62
C PRO A 37 14.89 4.93 8.82
N ASN A 38 14.57 6.05 9.48
CA ASN A 38 14.04 7.23 8.78
C ASN A 38 15.07 7.75 7.78
N GLY A 39 14.59 8.06 6.57
CA GLY A 39 15.48 8.47 5.47
C GLY A 39 16.18 7.32 4.74
N ALA A 40 15.92 6.05 5.08
CA ALA A 40 16.53 4.91 4.38
C ALA A 40 16.12 4.75 2.92
N GLY A 41 15.01 5.41 2.46
CA GLY A 41 14.55 5.34 1.08
C GLY A 41 13.25 4.54 0.87
N LYS A 42 12.58 4.08 1.94
CA LYS A 42 11.35 3.27 1.87
C LYS A 42 10.25 3.93 1.03
N THR A 43 9.93 5.18 1.30
CA THR A 43 8.95 5.96 0.52
C THR A 43 9.39 6.14 -0.94
N SER A 44 10.69 6.19 -1.22
CA SER A 44 11.21 6.25 -2.59
C SER A 44 10.95 4.97 -3.36
N ILE A 45 11.03 3.80 -2.72
CA ILE A 45 10.62 2.51 -3.32
C ILE A 45 9.14 2.57 -3.69
N PHE A 46 8.26 2.95 -2.75
CA PHE A 46 6.82 3.06 -3.01
C PHE A 46 6.51 4.06 -4.13
N ASN A 47 7.21 5.19 -4.18
CA ASN A 47 7.05 6.17 -5.24
C ASN A 47 7.51 5.64 -6.61
N CYS A 48 8.54 4.78 -6.67
CA CYS A 48 8.94 4.09 -7.89
C CYS A 48 7.88 3.06 -8.33
N ILE A 49 7.33 2.26 -7.39
CA ILE A 49 6.27 1.29 -7.71
C ILE A 49 5.01 2.01 -8.23
N SER A 50 4.63 3.12 -7.60
CA SER A 50 3.41 3.89 -7.93
C SER A 50 3.56 4.78 -9.18
N GLY A 51 4.72 4.79 -9.86
CA GLY A 51 4.95 5.63 -11.04
C GLY A 51 5.11 7.12 -10.74
N ILE A 52 5.24 7.51 -9.45
CA ILE A 52 5.47 8.91 -9.03
C ILE A 52 6.92 9.30 -9.33
N TYR A 53 7.87 8.40 -9.05
CA TYR A 53 9.29 8.62 -9.36
C TYR A 53 9.74 7.64 -10.44
N ARG A 54 10.58 8.14 -11.34
CA ARG A 54 11.24 7.33 -12.37
C ARG A 54 12.65 7.00 -11.90
N PRO A 55 13.03 5.72 -11.83
CA PRO A 55 14.41 5.34 -11.58
C PRO A 55 15.39 6.03 -12.53
N THR A 56 16.53 6.44 -12.00
CA THR A 56 17.64 7.01 -12.80
C THR A 56 18.35 5.89 -13.56
N GLU A 57 18.51 4.73 -12.92
CA GLU A 57 19.13 3.53 -13.49
C GLU A 57 18.33 2.31 -13.04
N GLY A 58 18.43 1.20 -13.76
CA GLY A 58 17.69 -0.01 -13.48
C GLY A 58 16.21 0.07 -13.87
N HIS A 59 15.41 -0.87 -13.40
CA HIS A 59 13.98 -0.85 -13.70
C HIS A 59 13.12 -1.56 -12.66
N VAL A 60 11.86 -1.13 -12.60
CA VAL A 60 10.78 -1.80 -11.89
C VAL A 60 9.91 -2.51 -12.92
N ALA A 61 9.63 -3.79 -12.69
CA ALA A 61 8.75 -4.57 -13.55
C ALA A 61 7.60 -5.17 -12.72
N TYR A 62 6.41 -5.21 -13.32
CA TYR A 62 5.23 -5.88 -12.80
C TYR A 62 4.69 -6.83 -13.87
N ALA A 63 4.52 -8.12 -13.52
CA ALA A 63 4.07 -9.15 -14.44
C ALA A 63 4.82 -9.10 -15.81
N ASP A 64 6.16 -9.05 -15.74
CA ASP A 64 7.10 -8.97 -16.87
C ASP A 64 7.02 -7.67 -17.72
N LYS A 65 6.23 -6.69 -17.31
CA LYS A 65 6.16 -5.38 -17.94
C LYS A 65 6.96 -4.36 -17.13
N LYS A 66 7.82 -3.59 -17.80
CA LYS A 66 8.48 -2.44 -17.18
C LYS A 66 7.44 -1.35 -16.92
N ILE A 67 7.42 -0.84 -15.67
CA ILE A 67 6.48 0.20 -15.25
C ILE A 67 7.11 1.56 -15.03
N ASN A 68 8.44 1.69 -15.25
CA ASN A 68 9.20 2.93 -15.00
C ASN A 68 8.63 4.17 -15.68
N GLU A 69 8.04 4.03 -16.87
CA GLU A 69 7.56 5.14 -17.69
C GLU A 69 6.06 5.37 -17.58
N LEU A 70 5.37 4.48 -16.85
CA LEU A 70 3.93 4.59 -16.64
C LEU A 70 3.62 5.73 -15.67
N ARG A 71 2.49 6.39 -15.92
CA ARG A 71 1.94 7.37 -14.99
C ARG A 71 1.24 6.65 -13.83
N PRO A 72 1.03 7.34 -12.68
CA PRO A 72 0.35 6.73 -11.53
C PRO A 72 -1.03 6.14 -11.85
N ASP A 73 -1.82 6.79 -12.72
CA ASP A 73 -3.10 6.27 -13.17
C ASP A 73 -2.97 4.97 -13.98
N GLU A 74 -1.97 4.87 -14.86
CA GLU A 74 -1.69 3.67 -15.63
C GLU A 74 -1.18 2.52 -14.75
N VAL A 75 -0.38 2.82 -13.71
CA VAL A 75 0.04 1.85 -12.69
C VAL A 75 -1.16 1.34 -11.89
N ALA A 76 -2.07 2.23 -11.50
CA ALA A 76 -3.30 1.86 -10.82
C ALA A 76 -4.20 0.96 -11.70
N GLU A 77 -4.25 1.21 -13.01
CA GLU A 77 -4.96 0.35 -13.98
C GLU A 77 -4.37 -1.06 -14.11
N LEU A 78 -3.07 -1.23 -13.82
CA LEU A 78 -2.45 -2.56 -13.76
C LEU A 78 -2.86 -3.36 -12.52
N GLY A 79 -3.51 -2.74 -11.54
CA GLY A 79 -3.94 -3.39 -10.31
C GLY A 79 -3.00 -3.17 -9.12
N ILE A 80 -2.26 -2.07 -9.11
CA ILE A 80 -1.44 -1.65 -7.97
C ILE A 80 -2.16 -0.49 -7.27
N ALA A 81 -2.64 -0.70 -6.03
CA ALA A 81 -3.22 0.34 -5.21
C ALA A 81 -2.29 0.71 -4.06
N ARG A 82 -2.38 1.94 -3.56
CA ARG A 82 -1.56 2.45 -2.47
C ARG A 82 -2.39 3.26 -1.48
N THR A 83 -2.11 3.09 -0.18
CA THR A 83 -2.44 4.07 0.85
C THR A 83 -1.30 5.08 0.98
N PHE A 84 -1.55 6.23 1.58
CA PHE A 84 -0.54 7.27 1.80
C PHE A 84 -0.24 7.40 3.29
N GLN A 85 0.96 7.86 3.62
CA GLN A 85 1.38 8.09 5.01
C GLN A 85 0.42 9.08 5.72
N ASN A 86 0.07 10.18 5.04
CA ASN A 86 -0.98 11.08 5.49
C ASN A 86 -2.33 10.64 4.92
N ILE A 87 -3.37 10.72 5.73
CA ILE A 87 -4.73 10.36 5.30
C ILE A 87 -5.20 11.31 4.20
N GLU A 88 -5.33 10.79 2.99
CA GLU A 88 -5.76 11.52 1.79
C GLU A 88 -7.24 11.22 1.48
N LEU A 89 -8.10 11.34 2.49
CA LEU A 89 -9.55 11.16 2.36
C LEU A 89 -10.26 12.50 2.08
N PHE A 90 -11.41 12.42 1.42
CA PHE A 90 -12.27 13.58 1.21
C PHE A 90 -13.09 13.84 2.48
N GLU A 91 -12.62 14.78 3.29
CA GLU A 91 -13.14 15.06 4.63
C GLU A 91 -14.64 15.39 4.67
N ASN A 92 -15.15 16.09 3.63
CA ASN A 92 -16.54 16.50 3.49
C ASN A 92 -17.40 15.44 2.78
N MET A 93 -16.92 14.23 2.61
CA MET A 93 -17.66 13.10 2.08
C MET A 93 -17.87 12.04 3.16
N THR A 94 -18.87 11.18 2.96
CA THR A 94 -19.13 10.07 3.88
C THR A 94 -18.11 8.93 3.70
N VAL A 95 -18.08 7.98 4.63
CA VAL A 95 -17.31 6.72 4.51
C VAL A 95 -17.66 6.02 3.19
N LEU A 96 -18.97 5.82 2.95
CA LEU A 96 -19.43 5.15 1.73
C LEU A 96 -18.97 5.89 0.46
N ASP A 97 -19.06 7.21 0.43
CA ASP A 97 -18.64 7.99 -0.74
C ASP A 97 -17.15 7.89 -1.01
N ASN A 98 -16.31 7.92 0.06
CA ASN A 98 -14.87 7.75 -0.07
C ASN A 98 -14.49 6.38 -0.64
N ILE A 99 -15.12 5.30 -0.17
CA ILE A 99 -14.86 3.95 -0.67
C ILE A 99 -15.39 3.80 -2.10
N LEU A 100 -16.55 4.39 -2.43
CA LEU A 100 -17.09 4.41 -3.80
C LEU A 100 -16.15 5.08 -4.81
N ILE A 101 -15.34 6.07 -4.40
CA ILE A 101 -14.32 6.66 -5.28
C ILE A 101 -13.30 5.59 -5.71
N GLY A 102 -12.86 4.71 -4.80
CA GLY A 102 -11.99 3.58 -5.14
C GLY A 102 -12.66 2.62 -6.13
N ALA A 103 -13.94 2.35 -5.95
CA ALA A 103 -14.72 1.49 -6.84
C ALA A 103 -15.00 2.10 -8.24
N HIS A 104 -14.63 3.36 -8.46
CA HIS A 104 -14.87 4.06 -9.75
C HIS A 104 -14.22 3.35 -10.95
N ARG A 105 -13.11 2.64 -10.73
CA ARG A 105 -12.45 1.81 -11.75
C ARG A 105 -13.39 0.76 -12.38
N HIS A 106 -14.40 0.31 -11.65
CA HIS A 106 -15.37 -0.70 -12.11
C HIS A 106 -16.54 -0.10 -12.89
N LEU A 107 -16.56 1.22 -13.09
CA LEU A 107 -17.65 1.90 -13.80
C LEU A 107 -17.42 1.86 -15.32
N ASP A 108 -18.19 1.04 -15.99
CA ASP A 108 -18.11 0.70 -17.41
C ASP A 108 -18.96 1.64 -18.28
N TYR A 109 -18.94 2.96 -17.98
CA TYR A 109 -19.74 3.92 -18.74
C TYR A 109 -19.06 5.29 -18.89
N GLY A 110 -19.27 5.92 -20.05
CA GLY A 110 -18.74 7.26 -20.33
C GLY A 110 -19.69 8.38 -19.93
N PRO A 111 -19.27 9.66 -20.05
CA PRO A 111 -20.05 10.84 -19.63
C PRO A 111 -21.45 10.92 -20.24
N ILE A 112 -21.63 10.52 -21.50
CA ILE A 112 -22.91 10.58 -22.19
C ILE A 112 -23.90 9.54 -21.64
N SER A 113 -23.45 8.31 -21.36
CA SER A 113 -24.29 7.26 -20.79
C SER A 113 -24.65 7.52 -19.33
N SER A 114 -23.79 8.21 -18.60
CA SER A 114 -24.04 8.72 -17.25
C SER A 114 -25.18 9.75 -17.24
N LEU A 115 -25.18 10.69 -18.19
CA LEU A 115 -26.24 11.70 -18.32
C LEU A 115 -27.61 11.09 -18.61
N LEU A 116 -27.66 10.00 -19.39
CA LEU A 116 -28.90 9.34 -19.80
C LEU A 116 -29.42 8.27 -18.82
N PHE A 117 -28.73 8.04 -17.70
CA PHE A 117 -29.09 7.05 -16.67
C PHE A 117 -29.56 5.70 -17.27
N THR A 118 -28.73 5.15 -18.16
CA THR A 118 -29.05 3.92 -18.87
C THR A 118 -29.11 2.71 -17.92
N ARG A 119 -29.75 1.61 -18.35
CA ARG A 119 -29.75 0.36 -17.58
C ARG A 119 -28.31 -0.17 -17.29
N LYS A 120 -27.36 0.10 -18.21
CA LYS A 120 -25.95 -0.26 -18.06
C LYS A 120 -25.33 0.56 -16.92
N THR A 121 -25.52 1.87 -16.93
CA THR A 121 -25.06 2.80 -15.87
C THR A 121 -25.54 2.34 -14.50
N ARG A 122 -26.87 2.13 -14.36
CA ARG A 122 -27.47 1.69 -13.10
C ARG A 122 -26.89 0.36 -12.61
N LYS A 123 -26.64 -0.61 -13.50
CA LYS A 123 -26.05 -1.90 -13.14
C LYS A 123 -24.63 -1.74 -12.64
N SER A 124 -23.80 -0.90 -13.29
CA SER A 124 -22.44 -0.59 -12.87
C SER A 124 -22.40 0.10 -11.51
N GLU A 125 -23.27 1.10 -11.28
CA GLU A 125 -23.34 1.79 -9.98
C GLU A 125 -23.77 0.86 -8.85
N LEU A 126 -24.75 -0.03 -9.10
CA LEU A 126 -25.15 -1.04 -8.12
C LEU A 126 -24.00 -2.02 -7.80
N LYS A 127 -23.18 -2.39 -8.80
CA LYS A 127 -22.00 -3.22 -8.59
C LYS A 127 -20.96 -2.50 -7.74
N ALA A 128 -20.63 -1.24 -8.09
CA ALA A 128 -19.67 -0.44 -7.34
C ALA A 128 -20.13 -0.24 -5.88
N ARG A 129 -21.44 0.06 -5.69
CA ARG A 129 -22.02 0.19 -4.35
C ARG A 129 -21.91 -1.11 -3.56
N LYS A 130 -22.18 -2.27 -4.18
CA LYS A 130 -22.04 -3.55 -3.50
C LYS A 130 -20.59 -3.79 -3.06
N ILE A 131 -19.60 -3.51 -3.92
CA ILE A 131 -18.18 -3.61 -3.56
C ILE A 131 -17.88 -2.72 -2.34
N ALA A 132 -18.35 -1.48 -2.34
CA ALA A 132 -18.12 -0.57 -1.23
C ALA A 132 -18.78 -1.05 0.09
N GLU A 133 -20.01 -1.59 0.02
CA GLU A 133 -20.71 -2.13 1.18
C GLU A 133 -20.00 -3.39 1.71
N ASP A 134 -19.60 -4.32 0.83
CA ASP A 134 -18.87 -5.54 1.21
C ASP A 134 -17.52 -5.18 1.92
N ILE A 135 -16.85 -4.10 1.50
CA ILE A 135 -15.62 -3.60 2.13
C ILE A 135 -15.90 -2.92 3.48
N ILE A 136 -16.99 -2.16 3.60
CA ILE A 136 -17.42 -1.54 4.86
C ILE A 136 -17.67 -2.63 5.91
N ASP A 137 -18.36 -3.69 5.52
CA ASP A 137 -18.65 -4.84 6.38
C ASP A 137 -17.34 -5.57 6.76
N PHE A 138 -16.45 -5.83 5.78
CA PHE A 138 -15.14 -6.46 6.03
C PHE A 138 -14.26 -5.69 7.02
N LEU A 139 -14.27 -4.35 6.94
CA LEU A 139 -13.47 -3.49 7.82
C LEU A 139 -14.16 -3.15 9.16
N GLU A 140 -15.35 -3.72 9.42
CA GLU A 140 -16.11 -3.51 10.65
C GLU A 140 -16.41 -2.04 10.95
N ILE A 141 -16.80 -1.28 9.91
CA ILE A 141 -17.10 0.16 10.01
C ILE A 141 -18.54 0.51 9.56
N GLU A 142 -19.48 -0.44 9.61
CA GLU A 142 -20.87 -0.29 9.14
C GLU A 142 -21.60 0.84 9.86
N GLN A 143 -21.35 0.99 11.15
CA GLN A 143 -21.97 2.05 11.97
C GLN A 143 -21.59 3.45 11.52
N PHE A 144 -20.45 3.61 10.82
CA PHE A 144 -19.94 4.88 10.31
C PHE A 144 -20.25 5.12 8.85
N ARG A 145 -20.94 4.22 8.17
CA ARG A 145 -21.23 4.24 6.72
C ARG A 145 -21.60 5.61 6.15
N TYR A 146 -22.46 6.35 6.86
CA TYR A 146 -22.95 7.68 6.44
C TYR A 146 -22.35 8.82 7.25
N SER A 147 -21.35 8.56 8.09
CA SER A 147 -20.63 9.59 8.82
C SER A 147 -19.63 10.30 7.91
N TYR A 148 -19.44 11.59 8.12
CA TYR A 148 -18.40 12.36 7.42
C TYR A 148 -17.04 12.03 7.99
N ILE A 149 -16.03 11.95 7.14
CA ILE A 149 -14.65 11.56 7.52
C ILE A 149 -14.11 12.44 8.65
N MET A 150 -14.29 13.77 8.56
CA MET A 150 -13.80 14.71 9.59
C MET A 150 -14.34 14.47 11.01
N SER A 151 -15.44 13.72 11.15
CA SER A 151 -16.04 13.40 12.45
C SER A 151 -15.57 12.07 13.05
N LEU A 152 -14.73 11.32 12.34
CA LEU A 152 -14.35 9.97 12.73
C LEU A 152 -13.06 9.94 13.56
N PRO A 153 -12.92 8.98 14.49
CA PRO A 153 -11.65 8.65 15.11
C PRO A 153 -10.58 8.31 14.06
N TYR A 154 -9.32 8.60 14.39
CA TYR A 154 -8.20 8.40 13.45
C TYR A 154 -8.07 6.96 12.95
N GLY A 155 -8.18 5.96 13.82
CA GLY A 155 -8.14 4.54 13.44
C GLY A 155 -9.24 4.15 12.45
N VAL A 156 -10.46 4.72 12.58
CA VAL A 156 -11.54 4.51 11.61
C VAL A 156 -11.22 5.16 10.26
N GLN A 157 -10.64 6.37 10.26
CA GLN A 157 -10.21 7.03 9.02
C GLN A 157 -9.17 6.19 8.28
N LYS A 158 -8.20 5.59 8.98
CA LYS A 158 -7.21 4.67 8.38
C LYS A 158 -7.86 3.42 7.78
N ARG A 159 -8.87 2.83 8.45
CA ARG A 159 -9.66 1.72 7.86
C ARG A 159 -10.37 2.17 6.57
N VAL A 160 -10.95 3.37 6.54
CA VAL A 160 -11.58 3.92 5.32
C VAL A 160 -10.57 4.13 4.19
N GLU A 161 -9.34 4.58 4.50
CA GLU A 161 -8.26 4.72 3.52
C GLU A 161 -7.88 3.38 2.89
N ILE A 162 -7.69 2.35 3.73
CA ILE A 162 -7.45 0.96 3.26
C ILE A 162 -8.65 0.49 2.43
N GLY A 163 -9.87 0.72 2.88
CA GLY A 163 -11.09 0.36 2.16
C GLY A 163 -11.20 1.01 0.79
N ARG A 164 -10.82 2.28 0.67
CA ARG A 164 -10.78 2.97 -0.62
C ARG A 164 -9.78 2.34 -1.58
N ALA A 165 -8.61 1.93 -1.09
CA ALA A 165 -7.61 1.23 -1.89
C ALA A 165 -8.10 -0.18 -2.29
N LEU A 166 -8.72 -0.93 -1.37
CA LEU A 166 -9.32 -2.25 -1.65
C LEU A 166 -10.46 -2.20 -2.66
N ALA A 167 -11.24 -1.11 -2.67
CA ALA A 167 -12.35 -0.94 -3.61
C ALA A 167 -11.90 -0.85 -5.08
N MET A 168 -10.61 -0.62 -5.33
CA MET A 168 -10.01 -0.72 -6.65
C MET A 168 -9.84 -2.18 -7.10
N ASP A 169 -10.06 -3.17 -6.23
CA ASP A 169 -9.78 -4.59 -6.42
C ASP A 169 -8.35 -4.83 -6.93
N PRO A 170 -7.33 -4.39 -6.15
CA PRO A 170 -5.95 -4.48 -6.59
C PRO A 170 -5.41 -5.92 -6.52
N GLU A 171 -4.40 -6.21 -7.34
CA GLU A 171 -3.56 -7.40 -7.22
C GLU A 171 -2.44 -7.18 -6.19
N ILE A 172 -1.91 -5.94 -6.13
CA ILE A 172 -0.92 -5.50 -5.13
C ILE A 172 -1.49 -4.32 -4.34
N LEU A 173 -1.46 -4.44 -3.02
CA LEU A 173 -1.79 -3.37 -2.09
C LEU A 173 -0.50 -2.87 -1.40
N LEU A 174 -0.17 -1.60 -1.61
CA LEU A 174 0.93 -0.91 -0.95
C LEU A 174 0.40 -0.18 0.29
N LEU A 175 0.88 -0.54 1.47
CA LEU A 175 0.50 0.07 2.75
C LEU A 175 1.68 0.88 3.32
N ASP A 176 1.53 2.19 3.34
CA ASP A 176 2.57 3.13 3.79
C ASP A 176 2.27 3.58 5.23
N GLU A 177 2.97 3.01 6.20
CA GLU A 177 2.82 3.24 7.64
C GLU A 177 1.34 3.17 8.12
N PRO A 178 0.66 2.04 7.90
CA PRO A 178 -0.78 1.93 8.20
C PRO A 178 -1.11 2.04 9.69
N ALA A 179 -0.18 1.68 10.58
CA ALA A 179 -0.35 1.75 12.03
C ALA A 179 0.19 3.04 12.67
N ALA A 180 0.75 3.97 11.88
CA ALA A 180 1.35 5.18 12.42
C ALA A 180 0.35 6.02 13.23
N GLY A 181 0.73 6.39 14.47
CA GLY A 181 -0.08 7.22 15.36
C GLY A 181 -1.21 6.49 16.08
N MET A 182 -1.28 5.16 15.98
CA MET A 182 -2.27 4.33 16.66
C MET A 182 -1.79 3.85 18.04
N ASN A 183 -2.73 3.52 18.90
CA ASN A 183 -2.45 2.79 20.14
C ASN A 183 -2.30 1.28 19.86
N ASN A 184 -1.89 0.50 20.86
CA ASN A 184 -1.61 -0.93 20.68
C ASN A 184 -2.84 -1.73 20.19
N GLU A 185 -4.04 -1.45 20.71
CA GLU A 185 -5.27 -2.12 20.30
C GLU A 185 -5.62 -1.81 18.84
N GLU A 186 -5.52 -0.55 18.43
CA GLU A 186 -5.74 -0.13 17.05
C GLU A 186 -4.68 -0.74 16.10
N THR A 187 -3.42 -0.87 16.55
CA THR A 187 -2.35 -1.51 15.78
C THR A 187 -2.63 -3.00 15.57
N GLU A 188 -3.07 -3.71 16.61
CA GLU A 188 -3.47 -5.13 16.51
C GLU A 188 -4.65 -5.32 15.56
N ASP A 189 -5.64 -4.43 15.60
CA ASP A 189 -6.77 -4.45 14.67
C ASP A 189 -6.31 -4.27 13.21
N ILE A 190 -5.43 -3.30 12.94
CA ILE A 190 -4.90 -3.08 11.59
C ILE A 190 -4.06 -4.28 11.13
N ALA A 191 -3.23 -4.85 12.00
CA ALA A 191 -2.47 -6.06 11.71
C ALA A 191 -3.38 -7.22 11.30
N ARG A 192 -4.48 -7.44 12.04
CA ARG A 192 -5.51 -8.44 11.71
C ARG A 192 -6.11 -8.20 10.33
N PHE A 193 -6.55 -6.97 10.03
CA PHE A 193 -7.10 -6.65 8.70
C PHE A 193 -6.08 -6.86 7.57
N ILE A 194 -4.79 -6.57 7.80
CA ILE A 194 -3.74 -6.83 6.81
C ILE A 194 -3.60 -8.33 6.54
N ILE A 195 -3.62 -9.16 7.58
CA ILE A 195 -3.60 -10.63 7.45
C ILE A 195 -4.84 -11.11 6.69
N ASP A 196 -6.04 -10.64 7.05
CA ASP A 196 -7.30 -11.04 6.40
C ASP A 196 -7.31 -10.63 4.91
N ILE A 197 -6.80 -9.44 4.57
CA ILE A 197 -6.63 -9.00 3.17
C ILE A 197 -5.70 -9.94 2.40
N HIS A 198 -4.59 -10.33 3.01
CA HIS A 198 -3.63 -11.25 2.43
C HIS A 198 -4.21 -12.67 2.30
N GLU A 199 -4.73 -13.25 3.41
CA GLU A 199 -5.14 -14.65 3.47
C GLU A 199 -6.51 -14.91 2.83
N GLU A 200 -7.52 -14.07 3.10
CA GLU A 200 -8.88 -14.28 2.61
C GLU A 200 -9.09 -13.73 1.22
N MET A 201 -8.63 -12.50 0.96
CA MET A 201 -8.76 -11.86 -0.35
C MET A 201 -7.66 -12.28 -1.33
N LYS A 202 -6.63 -13.04 -0.88
CA LYS A 202 -5.48 -13.51 -1.68
C LYS A 202 -4.72 -12.39 -2.36
N LYS A 203 -4.61 -11.22 -1.71
CA LYS A 203 -3.89 -10.09 -2.25
C LYS A 203 -2.41 -10.16 -1.90
N THR A 204 -1.56 -9.68 -2.83
CA THR A 204 -0.16 -9.38 -2.51
C THR A 204 -0.15 -8.08 -1.72
N VAL A 205 0.48 -8.08 -0.55
CA VAL A 205 0.60 -6.90 0.31
C VAL A 205 2.06 -6.53 0.44
N ILE A 206 2.39 -5.26 0.17
CA ILE A 206 3.72 -4.71 0.44
C ILE A 206 3.55 -3.63 1.50
N LEU A 207 4.16 -3.86 2.66
CA LEU A 207 4.02 -3.06 3.86
C LEU A 207 5.30 -2.27 4.13
N VAL A 208 5.19 -0.98 4.38
CA VAL A 208 6.22 -0.16 5.01
C VAL A 208 5.70 0.27 6.37
N ASP A 209 6.36 -0.10 7.46
CA ASP A 209 6.06 0.41 8.79
C ASP A 209 7.35 0.50 9.63
N HIS A 210 7.29 1.25 10.72
CA HIS A 210 8.36 1.39 11.70
C HIS A 210 8.08 0.60 12.99
N ASP A 211 6.86 0.07 13.17
CA ASP A 211 6.53 -0.85 14.25
C ASP A 211 7.08 -2.25 13.92
N MET A 212 8.29 -2.50 14.46
CA MET A 212 8.99 -3.76 14.22
C MET A 212 8.24 -4.97 14.75
N ASN A 213 7.49 -4.83 15.87
CA ASN A 213 6.77 -5.95 16.43
C ASN A 213 5.65 -6.38 15.49
N MET A 214 4.79 -5.43 15.09
CA MET A 214 3.73 -5.69 14.13
C MET A 214 4.28 -6.31 12.83
N VAL A 215 5.32 -5.70 12.24
CA VAL A 215 5.90 -6.20 10.98
C VAL A 215 6.43 -7.61 11.11
N MET A 216 7.19 -7.92 12.18
CA MET A 216 7.77 -9.26 12.37
C MET A 216 6.73 -10.33 12.68
N ASP A 217 5.58 -9.95 13.23
CA ASP A 217 4.50 -10.88 13.54
C ASP A 217 3.67 -11.26 12.30
N ILE A 218 3.56 -10.37 11.30
CA ILE A 218 2.65 -10.59 10.15
C ILE A 218 3.34 -10.87 8.83
N ALA A 219 4.58 -10.37 8.61
CA ALA A 219 5.25 -10.50 7.32
C ALA A 219 5.80 -11.91 7.08
N GLU A 220 5.70 -12.39 5.83
CA GLU A 220 6.31 -13.66 5.39
C GLU A 220 7.78 -13.46 5.01
N GLU A 221 8.10 -12.31 4.42
CA GLU A 221 9.44 -11.92 4.00
C GLU A 221 9.68 -10.44 4.33
N VAL A 222 10.88 -10.11 4.80
CA VAL A 222 11.24 -8.74 5.21
C VAL A 222 12.51 -8.32 4.51
N MET A 223 12.48 -7.16 3.86
CA MET A 223 13.65 -6.47 3.34
C MET A 223 14.03 -5.30 4.23
N VAL A 224 15.30 -5.23 4.60
CA VAL A 224 15.85 -4.11 5.37
C VAL A 224 16.59 -3.17 4.43
N LEU A 225 16.16 -1.92 4.43
CA LEU A 225 16.77 -0.84 3.67
C LEU A 225 17.56 0.08 4.61
N ASN A 226 18.78 0.44 4.21
CA ASN A 226 19.61 1.40 4.96
C ASN A 226 20.37 2.30 3.97
N PHE A 227 20.27 3.63 4.14
CA PHE A 227 20.90 4.63 3.25
C PHE A 227 20.70 4.38 1.75
N GLY A 228 19.51 3.92 1.35
CA GLY A 228 19.18 3.65 -0.04
C GLY A 228 19.68 2.33 -0.59
N GLU A 229 20.26 1.47 0.22
CA GLU A 229 20.78 0.14 -0.15
C GLU A 229 20.07 -0.98 0.60
N LYS A 230 19.90 -2.13 -0.06
CA LYS A 230 19.41 -3.34 0.61
C LYS A 230 20.46 -3.89 1.54
N LEU A 231 20.17 -3.87 2.86
CA LEU A 231 21.05 -4.37 3.89
C LEU A 231 20.90 -5.87 4.11
N ALA A 232 19.67 -6.35 4.15
CA ALA A 232 19.32 -7.74 4.36
C ALA A 232 17.94 -8.04 3.74
N GLU A 233 17.65 -9.33 3.48
CA GLU A 233 16.37 -9.83 3.06
C GLU A 233 16.19 -11.26 3.56
N GLY A 234 15.02 -11.61 4.05
CA GLY A 234 14.72 -12.94 4.56
C GLY A 234 13.51 -12.97 5.49
N LYS A 235 13.23 -14.15 6.00
CA LYS A 235 12.16 -14.35 6.98
C LYS A 235 12.38 -13.55 8.25
N PRO A 236 11.29 -13.09 8.94
CA PRO A 236 11.40 -12.30 10.17
C PRO A 236 12.38 -12.85 11.20
N GLU A 237 12.37 -14.18 11.44
CA GLU A 237 13.23 -14.82 12.46
C GLU A 237 14.72 -14.73 12.13
N LYS A 238 15.09 -14.56 10.86
CA LYS A 238 16.47 -14.35 10.42
C LYS A 238 16.87 -12.88 10.54
N ILE A 239 15.98 -11.98 10.14
CA ILE A 239 16.20 -10.53 10.16
C ILE A 239 16.45 -10.02 11.58
N VAL A 240 15.65 -10.46 12.55
CA VAL A 240 15.81 -10.07 13.97
C VAL A 240 17.19 -10.46 14.55
N LYS A 241 17.83 -11.50 13.99
CA LYS A 241 19.15 -12.01 14.46
C LYS A 241 20.32 -11.50 13.63
N ASP A 242 20.07 -10.77 12.56
CA ASP A 242 21.13 -10.26 11.69
C ASP A 242 21.89 -9.12 12.39
N SER A 243 23.20 -9.30 12.59
CA SER A 243 24.05 -8.32 13.28
C SER A 243 24.10 -6.96 12.57
N LYS A 244 24.04 -6.95 11.24
CA LYS A 244 24.04 -5.72 10.44
C LYS A 244 22.73 -4.95 10.64
N VAL A 245 21.62 -5.66 10.73
CA VAL A 245 20.31 -5.07 10.99
C VAL A 245 20.27 -4.47 12.39
N ILE A 246 20.74 -5.22 13.39
CA ILE A 246 20.81 -4.76 14.78
C ILE A 246 21.67 -3.48 14.87
N GLU A 247 22.85 -3.47 14.24
CA GLU A 247 23.75 -2.31 14.23
C GLU A 247 23.12 -1.09 13.56
N ALA A 248 22.41 -1.27 12.42
CA ALA A 248 21.75 -0.19 11.72
C ALA A 248 20.64 0.49 12.53
N TYR A 249 19.96 -0.26 13.42
CA TYR A 249 18.95 0.28 14.31
C TYR A 249 19.49 0.83 15.63
N LEU A 250 20.52 0.19 16.22
CA LEU A 250 21.16 0.66 17.45
C LEU A 250 22.07 1.87 17.21
N GLY A 251 22.76 1.95 16.07
CA GLY A 251 23.62 3.07 15.72
C GLY A 251 22.87 4.40 15.53
N VAL A 252 21.54 4.36 15.35
CA VAL A 252 20.68 5.56 15.28
C VAL A 252 20.29 6.08 16.67
N SER A 253 20.46 5.27 17.72
CA SER A 253 20.08 5.63 19.10
C SER A 253 21.16 6.41 19.86
N GLU A 254 22.35 6.57 19.31
CA GLU A 254 23.50 7.24 19.97
C GLU A 254 23.89 8.59 19.34
N LEU A 255 23.07 9.17 18.45
CA LEU A 255 23.25 10.50 17.86
C LEU A 255 22.06 11.42 18.21
#